data_22203a34ca6ddc45df326e0c3511aa8e
#
_entry.id   22203a34ca6ddc45df326e0c3511aa8e
#
_cell.length_a   1.000
_cell.length_b   1.000
_cell.length_c   1.000
_cell.angle_alpha   90.00
_cell.angle_beta   90.00
_cell.angle_gamma   90.00
#
_symmetry.space_group_name_H-M   'P 1'
#
loop_
_entity.id
_entity.type
_entity.pdbx_description
1 polymer ?
#
loop_
_entity_poly.entity_id
_entity_poly.type
_entity_poly.pdbx_seq_one_letter_code
_entity_poly.pdbx_strand_id
1 'polypeptide(L)'
;MKKFSEKGLKNVKVETAHSLAYKHIVFQNNYKVRPQGYKIYEIAELLGLEGNGEKHAEYIVANHISKFISYFCNSDKARVQDLNYLEIVSDPKAKTFVSTFYNYIKRKTRLLLSKMDKGEIEITHDFYLKKFQLVSPKLKYDYILFDEGQDASAAMLDVFFKQKATKVIVGDTHQQIYGWRFAVNSLEKADFKTYNLSTSFRFSQDIANLAMGVLKLKKIIEIEAPFQIAGKGTTKKIKSKAVIARTNLGLLLKAIEYVTEKKKVKNIYFEGNINSYTYADEGASLYDVLSLYNKKRRLIKDKLIKEMRSMEELEEYIEKTEDVQLGMMVEIVREYENKIPNIIKAIKEKHIDNDDKENAEMVFSTVHRCKGMEYDTIQIVNDFITKEKLEKLANEIQKDELNIGKLNEEINLLYVAITRTKSSIYIPETLMPPELPSSKQIHIIRVAKEKENKEATTQKPTLKVNTETDGKEKAYSVDELRTKHKDAYKPWAEELDNELTIMYCEGVNVKDLAKHFGRTKGAIRSRIKKLELKELYG
;
A
#
# COMPACT_ATOMS: atom_id res chain seq x y z
N MET A 1 -11.08 -5.37 -24.19
CA MET A 1 -11.42 -6.35 -25.26
C MET A 1 -12.81 -6.12 -25.86
N LYS A 2 -13.93 -6.16 -25.10
CA LYS A 2 -15.30 -5.97 -25.62
C LYS A 2 -15.46 -4.78 -26.59
N LYS A 3 -14.98 -3.59 -26.21
CA LYS A 3 -15.12 -2.36 -27.02
C LYS A 3 -14.49 -2.42 -28.42
N PHE A 4 -13.41 -3.19 -28.62
CA PHE A 4 -12.77 -3.32 -29.93
C PHE A 4 -13.47 -4.34 -30.81
N SER A 5 -13.93 -5.47 -30.24
CA SER A 5 -14.72 -6.45 -30.98
C SER A 5 -16.10 -5.90 -31.39
N GLU A 6 -16.74 -5.09 -30.53
CA GLU A 6 -17.99 -4.38 -30.82
C GLU A 6 -17.85 -3.37 -31.97
N LYS A 7 -16.63 -2.82 -32.18
CA LYS A 7 -16.34 -1.94 -33.34
C LYS A 7 -15.95 -2.69 -34.61
N GLY A 8 -16.02 -4.02 -34.62
CA GLY A 8 -15.75 -4.83 -35.81
C GLY A 8 -14.27 -4.87 -36.25
N LEU A 9 -13.33 -4.49 -35.39
CA LEU A 9 -11.90 -4.48 -35.70
C LEU A 9 -11.31 -5.90 -35.60
N LYS A 10 -11.30 -6.62 -36.73
CA LYS A 10 -10.83 -8.02 -36.82
C LYS A 10 -9.31 -8.18 -36.82
N ASN A 11 -8.59 -7.13 -37.19
CA ASN A 11 -7.11 -7.10 -37.27
C ASN A 11 -6.42 -6.57 -36.00
N VAL A 12 -7.19 -6.30 -34.94
CA VAL A 12 -6.66 -5.84 -33.65
C VAL A 12 -6.76 -6.92 -32.61
N LYS A 13 -5.64 -7.28 -32.00
CA LYS A 13 -5.55 -8.20 -30.86
C LYS A 13 -5.25 -7.42 -29.60
N VAL A 14 -6.12 -7.52 -28.58
CA VAL A 14 -5.93 -6.88 -27.28
C VAL A 14 -5.69 -7.94 -26.23
N GLU A 15 -4.54 -7.90 -25.59
CA GLU A 15 -4.17 -8.83 -24.51
C GLU A 15 -3.21 -8.16 -23.51
N THR A 16 -3.11 -8.69 -22.30
CA THR A 16 -2.09 -8.26 -21.33
C THR A 16 -0.74 -8.89 -21.68
N ALA A 17 0.35 -8.24 -21.24
CA ALA A 17 1.71 -8.82 -21.40
C ALA A 17 1.81 -10.21 -20.76
N HIS A 18 1.16 -10.43 -19.61
CA HIS A 18 1.08 -11.75 -18.97
C HIS A 18 0.33 -12.79 -19.81
N SER A 19 -0.81 -12.41 -20.42
CA SER A 19 -1.55 -13.32 -21.31
C SER A 19 -0.73 -13.71 -22.55
N LEU A 20 0.01 -12.76 -23.10
CA LEU A 20 0.91 -13.01 -24.23
C LEU A 20 2.04 -13.95 -23.83
N ALA A 21 2.73 -13.66 -22.72
CA ALA A 21 3.80 -14.49 -22.19
C ALA A 21 3.33 -15.91 -21.83
N TYR A 22 2.14 -16.02 -21.21
CA TYR A 22 1.52 -17.30 -20.85
C TYR A 22 1.38 -18.22 -22.07
N LYS A 23 0.84 -17.71 -23.18
CA LYS A 23 0.64 -18.47 -24.42
C LYS A 23 1.96 -18.96 -25.01
N HIS A 24 3.02 -18.16 -24.94
CA HIS A 24 4.31 -18.51 -25.54
C HIS A 24 5.16 -19.42 -24.65
N ILE A 25 4.99 -19.35 -23.34
CA ILE A 25 5.85 -20.07 -22.38
C ILE A 25 5.12 -21.23 -21.74
N VAL A 26 3.94 -20.98 -21.15
CA VAL A 26 3.26 -22.01 -20.34
C VAL A 26 2.73 -23.11 -21.22
N PHE A 27 1.98 -22.79 -22.28
CA PHE A 27 1.40 -23.80 -23.16
C PHE A 27 2.46 -24.61 -23.93
N GLN A 28 3.59 -23.99 -24.30
CA GLN A 28 4.60 -24.67 -25.09
C GLN A 28 5.49 -25.61 -24.26
N ASN A 29 5.59 -25.39 -22.93
CA ASN A 29 6.50 -26.15 -22.07
C ASN A 29 5.78 -26.99 -21.01
N ASN A 30 4.44 -27.06 -21.05
CA ASN A 30 3.61 -27.78 -20.07
C ASN A 30 3.87 -27.38 -18.60
N TYR A 31 4.23 -26.13 -18.35
CA TYR A 31 4.41 -25.63 -17.01
C TYR A 31 3.08 -25.56 -16.25
N LYS A 32 3.12 -25.95 -14.98
CA LYS A 32 2.03 -25.67 -14.05
C LYS A 32 2.27 -24.32 -13.39
N VAL A 33 1.25 -23.46 -13.42
CA VAL A 33 1.33 -22.12 -12.83
C VAL A 33 0.69 -22.12 -11.46
N ARG A 34 1.39 -21.53 -10.48
CA ARG A 34 0.88 -21.25 -9.14
C ARG A 34 0.44 -19.80 -9.05
N PRO A 35 -0.87 -19.49 -9.10
CA PRO A 35 -1.35 -18.11 -9.23
C PRO A 35 -1.00 -17.20 -8.05
N GLN A 36 -0.98 -17.74 -6.83
CA GLN A 36 -0.70 -16.97 -5.60
C GLN A 36 0.78 -16.92 -5.22
N GLY A 37 1.67 -17.51 -6.05
CA GLY A 37 3.08 -17.64 -5.70
C GLY A 37 3.33 -18.59 -4.54
N TYR A 38 4.54 -18.56 -4.01
CA TYR A 38 4.96 -19.38 -2.86
C TYR A 38 4.90 -18.57 -1.57
N LYS A 39 4.36 -19.18 -0.52
CA LYS A 39 4.43 -18.63 0.83
C LYS A 39 5.86 -18.77 1.38
N ILE A 40 6.24 -17.91 2.29
CA ILE A 40 7.60 -17.85 2.82
C ILE A 40 8.06 -19.18 3.42
N TYR A 41 7.19 -19.84 4.20
CA TYR A 41 7.51 -21.15 4.78
C TYR A 41 7.67 -22.25 3.72
N GLU A 42 6.92 -22.19 2.62
CA GLU A 42 7.06 -23.15 1.52
C GLU A 42 8.41 -22.99 0.80
N ILE A 43 8.87 -21.75 0.62
CA ILE A 43 10.21 -21.47 0.06
C ILE A 43 11.28 -22.03 0.99
N ALA A 44 11.13 -21.86 2.30
CA ALA A 44 12.06 -22.40 3.29
C ALA A 44 12.12 -23.93 3.22
N GLU A 45 10.96 -24.60 3.17
CA GLU A 45 10.85 -26.06 3.05
C GLU A 45 11.43 -26.57 1.71
N LEU A 46 11.03 -25.97 0.58
CA LEU A 46 11.47 -26.38 -0.77
C LEU A 46 12.99 -26.26 -0.97
N LEU A 47 13.64 -25.34 -0.29
CA LEU A 47 15.07 -25.08 -0.41
C LEU A 47 15.88 -25.71 0.73
N GLY A 48 15.21 -26.33 1.72
CA GLY A 48 15.88 -26.83 2.92
C GLY A 48 16.70 -25.71 3.57
N LEU A 49 16.06 -24.60 3.90
CA LEU A 49 16.75 -23.50 4.58
C LEU A 49 16.86 -23.85 6.06
N GLU A 50 18.06 -23.72 6.60
CA GLU A 50 18.36 -23.97 8.00
C GLU A 50 18.67 -22.64 8.69
N GLY A 51 18.21 -22.49 9.93
CA GLY A 51 18.54 -21.35 10.76
C GLY A 51 19.99 -21.43 11.24
N ASN A 52 20.76 -20.37 11.03
CA ASN A 52 22.19 -20.31 11.43
C ASN A 52 22.37 -19.76 12.86
N GLY A 53 21.47 -20.13 13.78
CA GLY A 53 21.51 -19.66 15.18
C GLY A 53 20.80 -18.32 15.42
N GLU A 54 20.46 -17.59 14.38
CA GLU A 54 19.60 -16.41 14.46
C GLU A 54 18.12 -16.83 14.35
N LYS A 55 17.27 -16.25 15.19
CA LYS A 55 15.84 -16.59 15.21
C LYS A 55 15.18 -16.34 13.86
N HIS A 56 14.44 -17.33 13.35
CA HIS A 56 13.69 -17.27 12.10
C HIS A 56 14.55 -16.91 10.88
N ALA A 57 15.85 -17.16 10.91
CA ALA A 57 16.76 -16.83 9.81
C ALA A 57 16.32 -17.51 8.50
N GLU A 58 15.80 -18.74 8.56
CA GLU A 58 15.26 -19.47 7.41
C GLU A 58 14.11 -18.74 6.73
N TYR A 59 13.19 -18.14 7.50
CA TYR A 59 12.07 -17.37 6.96
C TYR A 59 12.49 -15.98 6.48
N ILE A 60 13.42 -15.33 7.16
CA ILE A 60 13.99 -14.04 6.70
C ILE A 60 14.72 -14.24 5.38
N VAL A 61 15.56 -15.28 5.27
CA VAL A 61 16.24 -15.65 4.03
C VAL A 61 15.22 -16.00 2.94
N ALA A 62 14.17 -16.78 3.23
CA ALA A 62 13.12 -17.13 2.27
C ALA A 62 12.39 -15.89 1.75
N ASN A 63 12.10 -14.91 2.62
CA ASN A 63 11.50 -13.64 2.22
C ASN A 63 12.41 -12.88 1.24
N HIS A 64 13.69 -12.74 1.55
CA HIS A 64 14.64 -12.07 0.66
C HIS A 64 14.88 -12.84 -0.65
N ILE A 65 14.81 -14.17 -0.65
CA ILE A 65 14.83 -14.99 -1.88
C ILE A 65 13.60 -14.65 -2.73
N SER A 66 12.40 -14.60 -2.15
CA SER A 66 11.17 -14.23 -2.85
C SER A 66 11.25 -12.84 -3.48
N LYS A 67 11.72 -11.85 -2.72
CA LYS A 67 11.94 -10.48 -3.22
C LYS A 67 13.01 -10.42 -4.32
N PHE A 68 14.11 -11.16 -4.19
CA PHE A 68 15.15 -11.19 -5.20
C PHE A 68 14.67 -11.86 -6.50
N ILE A 69 13.85 -12.91 -6.40
CA ILE A 69 13.21 -13.53 -7.59
C ILE A 69 12.32 -12.50 -8.28
N SER A 70 11.49 -11.79 -7.54
CA SER A 70 10.62 -10.77 -8.11
C SER A 70 11.42 -9.64 -8.77
N TYR A 71 12.50 -9.18 -8.13
CA TYR A 71 13.41 -8.19 -8.70
C TYR A 71 14.06 -8.68 -10.00
N PHE A 72 14.60 -9.89 -10.01
CA PHE A 72 15.19 -10.48 -11.20
C PHE A 72 14.16 -10.66 -12.32
N CYS A 73 13.02 -11.22 -12.02
CA CYS A 73 11.99 -11.51 -13.03
C CYS A 73 11.43 -10.24 -13.69
N ASN A 74 11.42 -9.13 -12.98
CA ASN A 74 10.98 -7.85 -13.52
C ASN A 74 12.11 -7.00 -14.14
N SER A 75 13.37 -7.41 -13.99
CA SER A 75 14.53 -6.73 -14.60
C SER A 75 14.71 -7.10 -16.08
N ASP A 76 15.52 -6.32 -16.81
CA ASP A 76 15.98 -6.62 -18.17
C ASP A 76 17.19 -7.56 -18.20
N LYS A 77 17.80 -7.88 -17.06
CA LYS A 77 19.03 -8.67 -16.97
C LYS A 77 18.79 -10.13 -17.32
N ALA A 78 19.77 -10.75 -17.98
CA ALA A 78 19.68 -12.14 -18.39
C ALA A 78 19.97 -13.11 -17.22
N ARG A 79 20.75 -12.71 -16.24
CA ARG A 79 21.19 -13.58 -15.15
C ARG A 79 21.05 -12.88 -13.80
N VAL A 80 20.78 -13.65 -12.75
CA VAL A 80 20.68 -13.15 -11.35
C VAL A 80 21.99 -12.47 -10.90
N GLN A 81 23.14 -12.96 -11.39
CA GLN A 81 24.45 -12.40 -11.05
C GLN A 81 24.66 -10.97 -11.56
N ASP A 82 23.92 -10.56 -12.57
CA ASP A 82 24.04 -9.25 -13.20
C ASP A 82 23.29 -8.16 -12.40
N LEU A 83 22.70 -8.55 -11.25
CA LEU A 83 21.96 -7.69 -10.33
C LEU A 83 22.65 -7.62 -8.97
N ASN A 84 22.57 -6.44 -8.36
CA ASN A 84 22.91 -6.24 -6.95
C ASN A 84 21.62 -6.08 -6.13
N TYR A 85 21.25 -7.13 -5.39
CA TYR A 85 20.01 -7.12 -4.61
C TYR A 85 20.01 -6.08 -3.47
N LEU A 86 21.20 -5.69 -2.95
CA LEU A 86 21.32 -4.69 -1.90
C LEU A 86 20.82 -3.30 -2.31
N GLU A 87 20.74 -3.01 -3.61
CA GLU A 87 20.23 -1.74 -4.13
C GLU A 87 18.75 -1.51 -3.85
N ILE A 88 17.98 -2.57 -3.62
CA ILE A 88 16.54 -2.48 -3.37
C ILE A 88 16.15 -2.71 -1.91
N VAL A 89 17.12 -2.98 -1.05
CA VAL A 89 16.91 -3.13 0.41
C VAL A 89 17.14 -1.78 1.06
N SER A 90 16.14 -1.23 1.74
CA SER A 90 16.18 0.14 2.27
C SER A 90 16.34 0.22 3.79
N ASP A 91 15.75 -0.73 4.53
CA ASP A 91 15.87 -0.76 5.98
C ASP A 91 17.32 -1.12 6.40
N PRO A 92 17.94 -0.40 7.34
CA PRO A 92 19.32 -0.66 7.77
C PRO A 92 19.52 -2.06 8.37
N LYS A 93 18.56 -2.58 9.15
CA LYS A 93 18.64 -3.92 9.77
C LYS A 93 18.51 -5.01 8.71
N ALA A 94 17.55 -4.85 7.78
CA ALA A 94 17.40 -5.73 6.63
C ALA A 94 18.68 -5.71 5.75
N LYS A 95 19.26 -4.53 5.50
CA LYS A 95 20.49 -4.39 4.70
C LYS A 95 21.68 -5.08 5.36
N THR A 96 21.82 -4.96 6.66
CA THR A 96 22.87 -5.66 7.44
C THR A 96 22.69 -7.17 7.34
N PHE A 97 21.48 -7.67 7.57
CA PHE A 97 21.17 -9.09 7.44
C PHE A 97 21.48 -9.61 6.03
N VAL A 98 20.95 -8.95 5.01
CA VAL A 98 21.15 -9.34 3.62
C VAL A 98 22.64 -9.32 3.23
N SER A 99 23.40 -8.33 3.69
CA SER A 99 24.86 -8.25 3.44
C SER A 99 25.59 -9.46 4.01
N THR A 100 25.25 -9.89 5.22
CA THR A 100 25.83 -11.07 5.87
C THR A 100 25.51 -12.36 5.10
N PHE A 101 24.29 -12.52 4.63
CA PHE A 101 23.83 -13.73 3.94
C PHE A 101 23.75 -13.61 2.41
N TYR A 102 24.32 -12.57 1.81
CA TYR A 102 24.15 -12.23 0.40
C TYR A 102 24.41 -13.39 -0.56
N ASN A 103 25.56 -14.03 -0.44
CA ASN A 103 25.93 -15.13 -1.33
C ASN A 103 25.03 -16.36 -1.14
N TYR A 104 24.58 -16.61 0.09
CA TYR A 104 23.64 -17.69 0.38
C TYR A 104 22.28 -17.40 -0.26
N ILE A 105 21.72 -16.21 -0.05
CA ILE A 105 20.47 -15.77 -0.65
C ILE A 105 20.56 -15.86 -2.18
N LYS A 106 21.60 -15.31 -2.79
CA LYS A 106 21.81 -15.35 -4.25
C LYS A 106 21.89 -16.78 -4.79
N ARG A 107 22.60 -17.68 -4.12
CA ARG A 107 22.71 -19.09 -4.51
C ARG A 107 21.34 -19.80 -4.42
N LYS A 108 20.61 -19.60 -3.33
CA LYS A 108 19.28 -20.22 -3.13
C LYS A 108 18.23 -19.62 -4.06
N THR A 109 18.28 -18.33 -4.38
CA THR A 109 17.47 -17.68 -5.42
C THR A 109 17.66 -18.39 -6.78
N ARG A 110 18.90 -18.61 -7.20
CA ARG A 110 19.20 -19.35 -8.44
C ARG A 110 18.71 -20.79 -8.41
N LEU A 111 18.80 -21.46 -7.26
CA LEU A 111 18.30 -22.83 -7.09
C LEU A 111 16.78 -22.88 -7.28
N LEU A 112 16.03 -21.97 -6.67
CA LEU A 112 14.56 -21.93 -6.79
C LEU A 112 14.12 -21.65 -8.23
N LEU A 113 14.78 -20.69 -8.89
CA LEU A 113 14.56 -20.42 -10.33
C LEU A 113 14.88 -21.65 -11.20
N SER A 114 15.96 -22.38 -10.90
CA SER A 114 16.31 -23.61 -11.63
C SER A 114 15.29 -24.71 -11.46
N LYS A 115 14.72 -24.87 -10.25
CA LYS A 115 13.64 -25.83 -10.00
C LYS A 115 12.37 -25.50 -10.81
N MET A 116 12.00 -24.22 -10.89
CA MET A 116 10.91 -23.73 -11.75
C MET A 116 11.22 -24.01 -13.23
N ASP A 117 12.43 -23.70 -13.66
CA ASP A 117 12.85 -23.85 -15.07
C ASP A 117 12.80 -25.30 -15.55
N LYS A 118 13.17 -26.24 -14.70
CA LYS A 118 13.10 -27.67 -14.97
C LYS A 118 11.72 -28.28 -14.82
N GLY A 119 10.72 -27.51 -14.34
CA GLY A 119 9.38 -28.00 -14.03
C GLY A 119 9.32 -28.94 -12.81
N GLU A 120 10.36 -28.93 -11.95
CA GLU A 120 10.37 -29.69 -10.70
C GLU A 120 9.32 -29.15 -9.70
N ILE A 121 9.02 -27.87 -9.84
CA ILE A 121 7.98 -27.17 -9.05
C ILE A 121 7.15 -26.26 -9.97
N GLU A 122 5.98 -25.86 -9.51
CA GLU A 122 5.12 -24.92 -10.22
C GLU A 122 5.81 -23.57 -10.43
N ILE A 123 5.52 -22.89 -11.54
CA ILE A 123 6.09 -21.57 -11.84
C ILE A 123 5.19 -20.42 -11.40
N THR A 124 5.76 -19.25 -11.13
CA THR A 124 5.00 -18.04 -10.80
C THR A 124 4.70 -17.20 -12.06
N HIS A 125 3.80 -16.21 -11.90
CA HIS A 125 3.50 -15.26 -12.98
C HIS A 125 4.75 -14.48 -13.43
N ASP A 126 5.55 -14.00 -12.49
CA ASP A 126 6.78 -13.27 -12.80
C ASP A 126 7.79 -14.17 -13.55
N PHE A 127 7.86 -15.46 -13.19
CA PHE A 127 8.78 -16.40 -13.81
C PHE A 127 8.50 -16.59 -15.30
N TYR A 128 7.26 -16.88 -15.72
CA TYR A 128 6.99 -17.08 -17.14
C TYR A 128 7.12 -15.78 -17.96
N LEU A 129 6.87 -14.62 -17.32
CA LEU A 129 7.14 -13.33 -17.95
C LEU A 129 8.64 -13.14 -18.20
N LYS A 130 9.47 -13.51 -17.24
CA LYS A 130 10.93 -13.53 -17.36
C LYS A 130 11.41 -14.49 -18.47
N LYS A 131 10.88 -15.70 -18.50
CA LYS A 131 11.19 -16.67 -19.56
C LYS A 131 10.82 -16.11 -20.93
N PHE A 132 9.67 -15.45 -21.05
CA PHE A 132 9.25 -14.80 -22.28
C PHE A 132 10.24 -13.71 -22.72
N GLN A 133 10.74 -12.91 -21.77
CA GLN A 133 11.76 -11.90 -22.02
C GLN A 133 13.08 -12.55 -22.49
N LEU A 134 13.54 -13.62 -21.84
CA LEU A 134 14.78 -14.32 -22.19
C LEU A 134 14.71 -15.02 -23.56
N VAL A 135 13.57 -15.62 -23.90
CA VAL A 135 13.33 -16.23 -25.21
C VAL A 135 13.23 -15.16 -26.31
N SER A 136 12.76 -13.98 -25.95
CA SER A 136 12.61 -12.82 -26.85
C SER A 136 11.96 -13.17 -28.20
N PRO A 137 10.72 -13.70 -28.21
CA PRO A 137 10.08 -14.17 -29.43
C PRO A 137 9.80 -13.02 -30.39
N LYS A 138 9.91 -13.28 -31.67
CA LYS A 138 9.50 -12.32 -32.72
C LYS A 138 7.99 -12.35 -32.85
N LEU A 139 7.34 -11.27 -32.48
CA LEU A 139 5.90 -11.09 -32.65
C LEU A 139 5.58 -10.63 -34.06
N LYS A 140 4.59 -11.26 -34.69
CA LYS A 140 4.19 -10.97 -36.10
C LYS A 140 3.10 -9.91 -36.12
N TYR A 141 3.46 -8.66 -35.73
CA TYR A 141 2.58 -7.50 -35.80
C TYR A 141 3.24 -6.37 -36.57
N ASP A 142 2.45 -5.61 -37.32
CA ASP A 142 2.91 -4.38 -37.98
C ASP A 142 3.01 -3.22 -36.99
N TYR A 143 2.10 -3.18 -36.03
CA TYR A 143 2.03 -2.18 -34.95
C TYR A 143 1.88 -2.84 -33.60
N ILE A 144 2.56 -2.31 -32.60
CA ILE A 144 2.39 -2.69 -31.21
C ILE A 144 2.12 -1.43 -30.39
N LEU A 145 0.93 -1.36 -29.79
CA LEU A 145 0.53 -0.28 -28.90
C LEU A 145 0.65 -0.79 -27.45
N PHE A 146 1.45 -0.10 -26.65
CA PHE A 146 1.67 -0.42 -25.24
C PHE A 146 0.94 0.64 -24.40
N ASP A 147 -0.13 0.23 -23.76
CA ASP A 147 -0.93 1.08 -22.87
C ASP A 147 -0.43 1.02 -21.43
N GLU A 148 -0.64 2.09 -20.65
CA GLU A 148 -0.14 2.23 -19.28
C GLU A 148 1.38 2.02 -19.17
N GLY A 149 2.14 2.59 -20.10
CA GLY A 149 3.57 2.36 -20.21
C GLY A 149 4.38 2.69 -18.96
N GLN A 150 3.91 3.58 -18.09
CA GLN A 150 4.56 3.92 -16.81
C GLN A 150 4.53 2.76 -15.79
N ASP A 151 3.69 1.74 -16.00
CA ASP A 151 3.57 0.57 -15.10
C ASP A 151 4.32 -0.67 -15.62
N ALA A 152 5.01 -0.55 -16.74
CA ALA A 152 5.74 -1.66 -17.33
C ALA A 152 6.97 -2.03 -16.51
N SER A 153 7.26 -3.34 -16.37
CA SER A 153 8.56 -3.77 -15.86
C SER A 153 9.64 -3.66 -16.94
N ALA A 154 10.90 -3.58 -16.52
CA ALA A 154 12.03 -3.56 -17.47
C ALA A 154 12.04 -4.80 -18.38
N ALA A 155 11.62 -5.97 -17.86
CA ALA A 155 11.48 -7.18 -18.65
C ALA A 155 10.43 -7.04 -19.77
N MET A 156 9.27 -6.42 -19.48
CA MET A 156 8.24 -6.18 -20.50
C MET A 156 8.72 -5.22 -21.58
N LEU A 157 9.41 -4.16 -21.17
CA LEU A 157 9.94 -3.15 -22.09
C LEU A 157 11.05 -3.73 -22.98
N ASP A 158 11.91 -4.59 -22.46
CA ASP A 158 12.95 -5.24 -23.23
C ASP A 158 12.35 -6.07 -24.39
N VAL A 159 11.29 -6.84 -24.12
CA VAL A 159 10.55 -7.55 -25.19
C VAL A 159 9.95 -6.59 -26.20
N PHE A 160 9.30 -5.53 -25.73
CA PHE A 160 8.62 -4.55 -26.59
C PHE A 160 9.62 -3.82 -27.50
N PHE A 161 10.74 -3.33 -26.95
CA PHE A 161 11.73 -2.59 -27.73
C PHE A 161 12.44 -3.45 -28.79
N LYS A 162 12.62 -4.74 -28.53
CA LYS A 162 13.24 -5.69 -29.47
C LYS A 162 12.35 -6.06 -30.67
N GLN A 163 11.06 -5.72 -30.65
CA GLN A 163 10.18 -6.02 -31.80
C GLN A 163 10.48 -5.11 -33.00
N LYS A 164 10.28 -5.65 -34.21
CA LYS A 164 10.47 -4.89 -35.45
C LYS A 164 9.24 -4.02 -35.82
N ALA A 165 8.11 -4.24 -35.18
CA ALA A 165 6.86 -3.50 -35.42
C ALA A 165 7.03 -1.99 -35.18
N THR A 166 6.16 -1.19 -35.79
CA THR A 166 5.97 0.21 -35.40
C THR A 166 5.43 0.26 -33.99
N LYS A 167 6.09 1.01 -33.10
CA LYS A 167 5.82 1.01 -31.67
C LYS A 167 5.18 2.30 -31.22
N VAL A 168 4.13 2.19 -30.44
CA VAL A 168 3.47 3.31 -29.77
C VAL A 168 3.33 2.99 -28.29
N ILE A 169 3.77 3.92 -27.43
CA ILE A 169 3.58 3.84 -25.97
C ILE A 169 2.61 4.93 -25.57
N VAL A 170 1.61 4.58 -24.77
CA VAL A 170 0.67 5.51 -24.17
C VAL A 170 0.75 5.36 -22.66
N GLY A 171 0.72 6.49 -21.95
CA GLY A 171 0.78 6.48 -20.49
C GLY A 171 0.84 7.88 -19.88
N ASP A 172 0.87 7.93 -18.58
CA ASP A 172 1.01 9.14 -17.78
C ASP A 172 2.10 8.93 -16.74
N THR A 173 3.23 9.61 -16.88
CA THR A 173 4.37 9.55 -15.95
C THR A 173 3.96 9.79 -14.49
N HIS A 174 2.93 10.61 -14.28
CA HIS A 174 2.45 10.94 -12.95
C HIS A 174 1.44 9.92 -12.40
N GLN A 175 1.10 8.88 -13.16
CA GLN A 175 0.30 7.74 -12.71
C GLN A 175 1.15 6.50 -12.41
N GLN A 176 2.47 6.61 -12.34
CA GLN A 176 3.35 5.55 -11.89
C GLN A 176 3.22 5.38 -10.38
N ILE A 177 2.56 4.29 -9.96
CA ILE A 177 2.29 3.94 -8.56
C ILE A 177 2.58 2.47 -8.22
N TYR A 178 3.32 1.78 -9.08
CA TYR A 178 3.70 0.37 -8.92
C TYR A 178 5.22 0.18 -8.85
N GLY A 179 5.96 1.17 -8.30
CA GLY A 179 7.40 1.07 -8.08
C GLY A 179 7.78 -0.16 -7.24
N TRP A 180 6.96 -0.53 -6.28
CA TRP A 180 7.13 -1.75 -5.47
C TRP A 180 7.06 -3.06 -6.27
N ARG A 181 6.52 -3.03 -7.51
CA ARG A 181 6.56 -4.13 -8.50
C ARG A 181 7.69 -3.96 -9.51
N PHE A 182 8.67 -3.12 -9.23
CA PHE A 182 9.77 -2.81 -10.15
C PHE A 182 9.30 -2.22 -11.48
N ALA A 183 8.16 -1.53 -11.48
CA ALA A 183 7.72 -0.77 -12.64
C ALA A 183 8.73 0.34 -12.95
N VAL A 184 9.06 0.48 -14.22
CA VAL A 184 9.93 1.54 -14.73
C VAL A 184 9.16 2.41 -15.71
N ASN A 185 9.39 3.72 -15.63
CA ASN A 185 8.71 4.64 -16.53
C ASN A 185 9.21 4.48 -17.97
N SER A 186 8.44 3.80 -18.78
CA SER A 186 8.78 3.56 -20.19
C SER A 186 8.77 4.84 -21.03
N LEU A 187 7.97 5.84 -20.62
CA LEU A 187 7.87 7.12 -21.33
C LEU A 187 9.17 7.93 -21.23
N GLU A 188 9.91 7.76 -20.14
CA GLU A 188 11.24 8.38 -19.96
C GLU A 188 12.36 7.60 -20.63
N LYS A 189 12.18 6.28 -20.83
CA LYS A 189 13.20 5.41 -21.43
C LYS A 189 13.11 5.29 -22.94
N ALA A 190 11.95 5.61 -23.51
CA ALA A 190 11.73 5.50 -24.95
C ALA A 190 12.21 6.77 -25.67
N ASP A 191 13.21 6.61 -26.56
CA ASP A 191 13.61 7.67 -27.50
C ASP A 191 12.62 7.70 -28.70
N PHE A 192 11.38 8.08 -28.42
CA PHE A 192 10.32 8.17 -29.39
C PHE A 192 9.82 9.61 -29.53
N LYS A 193 9.29 9.93 -30.72
CA LYS A 193 8.59 11.22 -30.90
C LYS A 193 7.40 11.28 -29.96
N THR A 194 7.40 12.29 -29.07
CA THR A 194 6.40 12.44 -28.03
C THR A 194 5.30 13.42 -28.45
N TYR A 195 4.05 13.05 -28.12
CA TYR A 195 2.87 13.88 -28.30
C TYR A 195 2.13 13.97 -26.97
N ASN A 196 1.80 15.20 -26.54
CA ASN A 196 1.11 15.43 -25.27
C ASN A 196 -0.40 15.42 -25.45
N LEU A 197 -1.10 14.59 -24.67
CA LEU A 197 -2.55 14.60 -24.54
C LEU A 197 -2.93 15.42 -23.31
N SER A 198 -3.05 16.74 -23.45
CA SER A 198 -3.23 17.68 -22.36
C SER A 198 -4.69 17.98 -21.99
N THR A 199 -5.66 17.37 -22.67
CA THR A 199 -7.09 17.59 -22.39
C THR A 199 -7.72 16.36 -21.75
N SER A 200 -8.31 16.55 -20.56
CA SER A 200 -9.11 15.54 -19.89
C SER A 200 -10.60 15.82 -20.06
N PHE A 201 -11.36 14.82 -20.53
CA PHE A 201 -12.82 14.86 -20.60
C PHE A 201 -13.49 14.21 -19.38
N ARG A 202 -12.71 13.75 -18.40
CA ARG A 202 -13.20 13.11 -17.18
C ARG A 202 -13.71 14.14 -16.16
N PHE A 203 -12.98 15.18 -15.92
CA PHE A 203 -13.21 16.17 -14.86
C PHE A 203 -13.07 17.60 -15.36
N SER A 204 -13.57 18.54 -14.56
CA SER A 204 -13.53 19.98 -14.84
C SER A 204 -12.14 20.59 -14.65
N GLN A 205 -12.01 21.87 -15.03
CA GLN A 205 -10.78 22.63 -14.85
C GLN A 205 -10.40 22.79 -13.37
N ASP A 206 -11.37 22.89 -12.45
CA ASP A 206 -11.08 23.03 -11.01
C ASP A 206 -10.37 21.78 -10.47
N ILE A 207 -10.82 20.59 -10.85
CA ILE A 207 -10.17 19.33 -10.48
C ILE A 207 -8.80 19.21 -11.17
N ALA A 208 -8.68 19.64 -12.43
CA ALA A 208 -7.38 19.69 -13.11
C ALA A 208 -6.39 20.60 -12.38
N ASN A 209 -6.83 21.79 -11.92
CA ASN A 209 -6.00 22.72 -11.16
C ASN A 209 -5.54 22.11 -9.82
N LEU A 210 -6.44 21.39 -9.11
CA LEU A 210 -6.08 20.68 -7.88
C LEU A 210 -5.02 19.61 -8.16
N ALA A 211 -5.22 18.78 -9.20
CA ALA A 211 -4.26 17.75 -9.59
C ALA A 211 -2.89 18.32 -9.96
N MET A 212 -2.86 19.40 -10.73
CA MET A 212 -1.62 20.13 -11.08
C MET A 212 -0.96 20.74 -9.84
N GLY A 213 -1.77 21.27 -8.89
CA GLY A 213 -1.27 21.79 -7.62
C GLY A 213 -0.53 20.72 -6.81
N VAL A 214 -1.04 19.49 -6.77
CA VAL A 214 -0.35 18.36 -6.14
C VAL A 214 0.96 18.02 -6.86
N LEU A 215 0.97 18.01 -8.19
CA LEU A 215 2.21 17.74 -8.96
C LEU A 215 3.31 18.79 -8.71
N LYS A 216 2.96 20.02 -8.35
CA LYS A 216 3.95 21.04 -7.98
C LYS A 216 4.76 20.65 -6.72
N LEU A 217 4.24 19.76 -5.87
CA LEU A 217 4.99 19.22 -4.73
C LEU A 217 6.26 18.47 -5.13
N LYS A 218 6.36 17.98 -6.37
CA LYS A 218 7.56 17.33 -6.89
C LYS A 218 8.79 18.23 -6.89
N LYS A 219 8.61 19.55 -6.90
CA LYS A 219 9.71 20.51 -6.77
C LYS A 219 10.47 20.38 -5.45
N ILE A 220 9.81 19.91 -4.38
CA ILE A 220 10.44 19.68 -3.07
C ILE A 220 11.50 18.57 -3.16
N ILE A 221 11.32 17.62 -4.06
CA ILE A 221 12.25 16.51 -4.34
C ILE A 221 13.04 16.73 -5.63
N GLU A 222 13.15 17.97 -6.09
CA GLU A 222 13.94 18.40 -7.25
C GLU A 222 13.51 17.76 -8.59
N ILE A 223 12.24 17.31 -8.70
CA ILE A 223 11.67 16.81 -9.95
C ILE A 223 10.83 17.89 -10.61
N GLU A 224 11.18 18.23 -11.84
CA GLU A 224 10.34 19.11 -12.65
C GLU A 224 9.13 18.35 -13.21
N ALA A 225 7.95 18.93 -13.08
CA ALA A 225 6.72 18.41 -13.65
C ALA A 225 6.00 19.50 -14.47
N PRO A 226 6.55 19.89 -15.63
CA PRO A 226 5.97 20.91 -16.49
C PRO A 226 4.78 20.32 -17.26
N PHE A 227 3.64 20.14 -16.58
CA PHE A 227 2.46 19.53 -17.16
C PHE A 227 1.24 20.42 -16.95
N GLN A 228 0.45 20.60 -18.01
CA GLN A 228 -0.81 21.33 -17.94
C GLN A 228 -1.94 20.44 -18.40
N ILE A 229 -3.02 20.39 -17.61
CA ILE A 229 -4.23 19.66 -17.93
C ILE A 229 -5.36 20.65 -18.15
N ALA A 230 -5.99 20.60 -19.33
CA ALA A 230 -7.23 21.28 -19.61
C ALA A 230 -8.40 20.34 -19.25
N GLY A 231 -9.13 20.64 -18.18
CA GLY A 231 -10.30 19.88 -17.75
C GLY A 231 -11.55 20.32 -18.51
N LYS A 232 -12.11 19.44 -19.33
CA LYS A 232 -13.35 19.65 -20.11
C LYS A 232 -14.48 18.70 -19.74
N GLY A 233 -14.30 17.90 -18.68
CA GLY A 233 -15.34 16.97 -18.21
C GLY A 233 -16.52 17.70 -17.57
N THR A 234 -17.71 17.18 -17.82
CA THR A 234 -18.96 17.66 -17.21
C THR A 234 -19.80 16.47 -16.80
N THR A 235 -20.26 16.45 -15.55
CA THR A 235 -21.16 15.41 -15.06
C THR A 235 -22.48 16.03 -14.61
N LYS A 236 -23.58 15.53 -15.16
CA LYS A 236 -24.93 16.05 -14.87
C LYS A 236 -25.65 15.30 -13.73
N LYS A 237 -25.28 14.06 -13.41
CA LYS A 237 -25.91 13.24 -12.37
C LYS A 237 -24.83 12.56 -11.51
N ILE A 238 -24.94 12.74 -10.19
CA ILE A 238 -24.12 12.02 -9.21
C ILE A 238 -24.77 10.66 -8.95
N LYS A 239 -24.12 9.58 -9.41
CA LYS A 239 -24.56 8.21 -9.20
C LYS A 239 -23.63 7.45 -8.25
N SER A 240 -22.34 7.64 -8.40
CA SER A 240 -21.32 6.89 -7.65
C SER A 240 -20.56 7.78 -6.69
N LYS A 241 -20.36 7.27 -5.46
CA LYS A 241 -19.55 7.90 -4.42
C LYS A 241 -18.50 6.92 -3.95
N ALA A 242 -17.26 7.38 -3.80
CA ALA A 242 -16.18 6.55 -3.31
C ALA A 242 -15.37 7.22 -2.20
N VAL A 243 -14.88 6.40 -1.29
CA VAL A 243 -13.82 6.75 -0.32
C VAL A 243 -12.52 6.15 -0.84
N ILE A 244 -11.50 6.98 -1.01
CA ILE A 244 -10.20 6.54 -1.50
C ILE A 244 -9.15 6.80 -0.41
N ALA A 245 -8.45 5.73 -0.02
CA ALA A 245 -7.36 5.75 0.95
C ALA A 245 -6.03 5.38 0.29
N ARG A 246 -4.94 5.84 0.89
CA ARG A 246 -3.58 5.44 0.53
C ARG A 246 -3.31 4.00 0.99
N THR A 247 -3.80 3.63 2.17
CA THR A 247 -3.52 2.35 2.83
C THR A 247 -4.79 1.55 3.11
N ASN A 248 -4.64 0.23 3.26
CA ASN A 248 -5.74 -0.62 3.70
C ASN A 248 -6.18 -0.25 5.13
N LEU A 249 -5.23 0.15 5.98
CA LEU A 249 -5.53 0.62 7.34
C LEU A 249 -6.41 1.88 7.30
N GLY A 250 -5.98 2.91 6.59
CA GLY A 250 -6.76 4.15 6.45
C GLY A 250 -8.15 3.90 5.89
N LEU A 251 -8.27 2.98 4.92
CA LEU A 251 -9.55 2.59 4.36
C LEU A 251 -10.45 1.87 5.37
N LEU A 252 -9.88 0.92 6.13
CA LEU A 252 -10.61 0.17 7.16
C LEU A 252 -11.12 1.10 8.26
N LEU A 253 -10.28 2.02 8.75
CA LEU A 253 -10.65 3.03 9.74
C LEU A 253 -11.82 3.88 9.25
N LYS A 254 -11.75 4.32 8.00
CA LYS A 254 -12.82 5.13 7.41
C LYS A 254 -14.11 4.32 7.21
N ALA A 255 -14.01 3.05 6.85
CA ALA A 255 -15.17 2.16 6.75
C ALA A 255 -15.83 1.94 8.13
N ILE A 256 -15.04 1.78 9.19
CA ILE A 256 -15.54 1.68 10.56
C ILE A 256 -16.36 2.93 10.92
N GLU A 257 -15.83 4.14 10.67
CA GLU A 257 -16.56 5.40 10.89
C GLU A 257 -17.92 5.40 10.17
N TYR A 258 -17.94 4.98 8.89
CA TYR A 258 -19.20 4.93 8.12
C TYR A 258 -20.20 3.90 8.66
N VAL A 259 -19.73 2.75 9.11
CA VAL A 259 -20.58 1.68 9.61
C VAL A 259 -21.12 1.98 11.00
N THR A 260 -20.31 2.63 11.88
CA THR A 260 -20.64 2.86 13.27
C THR A 260 -21.32 4.21 13.52
N GLU A 261 -20.84 5.28 12.86
CA GLU A 261 -21.31 6.65 13.11
C GLU A 261 -22.39 7.10 12.13
N LYS A 262 -22.19 6.80 10.84
CA LYS A 262 -23.15 7.13 9.79
C LYS A 262 -24.16 6.00 9.62
N LYS A 263 -24.96 5.73 10.65
CA LYS A 263 -25.99 4.65 10.68
C LYS A 263 -26.94 4.62 9.47
N LYS A 264 -26.95 5.68 8.65
CA LYS A 264 -27.80 5.80 7.46
C LYS A 264 -27.27 5.02 6.25
N VAL A 265 -25.96 4.65 6.22
CA VAL A 265 -25.38 3.88 5.11
C VAL A 265 -25.77 2.41 5.28
N LYS A 266 -26.54 1.89 4.33
CA LYS A 266 -27.03 0.51 4.33
C LYS A 266 -26.09 -0.40 3.55
N ASN A 267 -25.74 0.00 2.34
CA ASN A 267 -25.00 -0.81 1.38
C ASN A 267 -23.64 -0.17 1.09
N ILE A 268 -22.57 -0.90 1.39
CA ILE A 268 -21.20 -0.52 1.07
C ILE A 268 -20.60 -1.56 0.13
N TYR A 269 -19.64 -1.13 -0.68
CA TYR A 269 -18.88 -2.02 -1.55
C TYR A 269 -17.39 -1.73 -1.43
N PHE A 270 -16.58 -2.77 -1.30
CA PHE A 270 -15.12 -2.66 -1.36
C PHE A 270 -14.63 -3.11 -2.74
N GLU A 271 -13.81 -2.31 -3.39
CA GLU A 271 -13.19 -2.71 -4.66
C GLU A 271 -12.29 -3.94 -4.48
N GLY A 272 -12.59 -4.98 -5.25
CA GLY A 272 -11.93 -6.27 -5.16
C GLY A 272 -12.47 -7.15 -4.02
N ASN A 273 -11.71 -8.17 -3.62
CA ASN A 273 -12.15 -9.08 -2.56
C ASN A 273 -12.05 -8.42 -1.19
N ILE A 274 -13.17 -8.35 -0.46
CA ILE A 274 -13.20 -7.79 0.90
C ILE A 274 -12.27 -8.55 1.86
N ASN A 275 -12.08 -9.85 1.65
CA ASN A 275 -11.20 -10.64 2.50
C ASN A 275 -9.72 -10.22 2.38
N SER A 276 -9.31 -9.65 1.24
CA SER A 276 -7.95 -9.15 1.07
C SER A 276 -7.65 -7.92 1.94
N TYR A 277 -8.67 -7.19 2.40
CA TYR A 277 -8.48 -6.10 3.37
C TYR A 277 -8.28 -6.62 4.81
N THR A 278 -8.67 -7.86 5.06
CA THR A 278 -8.39 -8.56 6.31
C THR A 278 -7.22 -9.52 6.18
N TYR A 279 -6.61 -9.58 4.99
CA TYR A 279 -5.46 -10.43 4.63
C TYR A 279 -5.70 -11.93 4.83
N ALA A 280 -6.97 -12.36 4.86
CA ALA A 280 -7.34 -13.75 5.17
C ALA A 280 -7.01 -14.74 4.04
N ASP A 281 -6.80 -14.26 2.81
CA ASP A 281 -6.68 -15.13 1.63
C ASP A 281 -5.22 -15.40 1.20
N GLU A 282 -4.25 -14.56 1.61
CA GLU A 282 -2.90 -14.53 1.02
C GLU A 282 -1.76 -14.93 1.99
N GLY A 283 -2.06 -15.52 3.14
CA GLY A 283 -1.04 -15.89 4.13
C GLY A 283 -1.50 -15.59 5.54
N ALA A 284 -0.67 -14.89 6.31
CA ALA A 284 -1.02 -14.45 7.64
C ALA A 284 -2.25 -13.55 7.62
N SER A 285 -3.22 -13.86 8.46
CA SER A 285 -4.43 -13.06 8.58
C SER A 285 -4.38 -12.13 9.80
N LEU A 286 -5.20 -11.09 9.77
CA LEU A 286 -5.39 -10.24 10.93
C LEU A 286 -5.82 -11.02 12.19
N TYR A 287 -6.54 -12.14 12.00
CA TYR A 287 -6.93 -13.03 13.09
C TYR A 287 -5.76 -13.85 13.65
N ASP A 288 -4.76 -14.20 12.83
CA ASP A 288 -3.56 -14.90 13.28
C ASP A 288 -2.72 -13.96 14.16
N VAL A 289 -2.54 -12.71 13.73
CA VAL A 289 -1.83 -11.69 14.52
C VAL A 289 -2.59 -11.36 15.81
N LEU A 290 -3.93 -11.27 15.76
CA LEU A 290 -4.76 -11.10 16.96
C LEU A 290 -4.65 -12.30 17.91
N SER A 291 -4.56 -13.51 17.38
CA SER A 291 -4.40 -14.74 18.17
C SER A 291 -3.02 -14.80 18.82
N LEU A 292 -1.97 -14.30 18.14
CA LEU A 292 -0.63 -14.14 18.72
C LEU A 292 -0.64 -13.09 19.85
N TYR A 293 -1.26 -11.94 19.61
CA TYR A 293 -1.43 -10.87 20.60
C TYR A 293 -2.11 -11.38 21.89
N ASN A 294 -3.16 -12.18 21.74
CA ASN A 294 -3.91 -12.78 22.84
C ASN A 294 -3.26 -14.06 23.40
N LYS A 295 -2.07 -14.46 22.94
CA LYS A 295 -1.37 -15.71 23.34
C LYS A 295 -2.19 -16.99 23.06
N LYS A 296 -3.10 -16.96 22.09
CA LYS A 296 -3.97 -18.07 21.70
C LYS A 296 -3.36 -18.86 20.54
N ARG A 297 -2.16 -19.41 20.70
CA ARG A 297 -1.36 -20.06 19.64
C ARG A 297 -2.11 -21.19 18.89
N ARG A 298 -3.03 -21.88 19.54
CA ARG A 298 -3.83 -22.96 18.91
C ARG A 298 -4.77 -22.46 17.81
N LEU A 299 -5.12 -21.17 17.81
CA LEU A 299 -6.00 -20.55 16.83
C LEU A 299 -5.24 -19.98 15.63
N ILE A 300 -3.91 -19.92 15.69
CA ILE A 300 -3.06 -19.42 14.61
C ILE A 300 -2.99 -20.49 13.51
N LYS A 301 -3.39 -20.11 12.31
CA LYS A 301 -3.41 -20.96 11.13
C LYS A 301 -2.17 -20.80 10.26
N ASP A 302 -1.66 -19.58 10.16
CA ASP A 302 -0.46 -19.29 9.39
C ASP A 302 0.78 -19.88 10.07
N LYS A 303 1.58 -20.63 9.31
CA LYS A 303 2.76 -21.34 9.85
C LYS A 303 3.82 -20.38 10.35
N LEU A 304 4.07 -19.25 9.64
CA LEU A 304 5.05 -18.26 10.04
C LEU A 304 4.67 -17.59 11.36
N ILE A 305 3.42 -17.09 11.48
CA ILE A 305 2.95 -16.46 12.72
C ILE A 305 2.93 -17.46 13.89
N LYS A 306 2.66 -18.73 13.62
CA LYS A 306 2.64 -19.78 14.63
C LYS A 306 4.01 -20.05 15.26
N GLU A 307 5.09 -19.85 14.50
CA GLU A 307 6.46 -19.97 15.00
C GLU A 307 6.86 -18.79 15.90
N MET A 308 6.22 -17.63 15.75
CA MET A 308 6.47 -16.45 16.58
C MET A 308 6.00 -16.69 18.02
N ARG A 309 6.84 -16.34 19.00
CA ARG A 309 6.55 -16.53 20.44
C ARG A 309 5.79 -15.35 21.02
N SER A 310 5.99 -14.15 20.45
CA SER A 310 5.41 -12.90 20.92
C SER A 310 5.24 -11.89 19.80
N MET A 311 4.53 -10.79 20.10
CA MET A 311 4.38 -9.66 19.16
C MET A 311 5.71 -8.97 18.87
N GLU A 312 6.59 -8.92 19.86
CA GLU A 312 7.92 -8.32 19.72
C GLU A 312 8.77 -9.12 18.72
N GLU A 313 8.70 -10.44 18.77
CA GLU A 313 9.41 -11.31 17.83
C GLU A 313 8.87 -11.17 16.40
N LEU A 314 7.55 -10.98 16.25
CA LEU A 314 6.95 -10.68 14.96
C LEU A 314 7.39 -9.31 14.43
N GLU A 315 7.50 -8.29 15.28
CA GLU A 315 7.98 -6.95 14.91
C GLU A 315 9.44 -6.97 14.47
N GLU A 316 10.30 -7.72 15.17
CA GLU A 316 11.69 -7.92 14.78
C GLU A 316 11.80 -8.58 13.39
N TYR A 317 10.94 -9.58 13.13
CA TYR A 317 10.84 -10.21 11.81
C TYR A 317 10.43 -9.19 10.74
N ILE A 318 9.41 -8.36 11.02
CA ILE A 318 8.92 -7.33 10.10
C ILE A 318 10.04 -6.32 9.75
N GLU A 319 10.81 -5.87 10.72
CA GLU A 319 11.95 -4.96 10.51
C GLU A 319 12.99 -5.60 9.56
N LYS A 320 13.37 -6.86 9.81
CA LYS A 320 14.37 -7.56 9.00
C LYS A 320 13.89 -7.92 7.59
N THR A 321 12.59 -8.06 7.40
CA THR A 321 12.01 -8.44 6.09
C THR A 321 11.40 -7.26 5.34
N GLU A 322 11.25 -6.10 5.95
CA GLU A 322 10.50 -4.96 5.39
C GLU A 322 9.08 -5.39 4.95
N ASP A 323 8.42 -6.22 5.78
CA ASP A 323 7.06 -6.69 5.48
C ASP A 323 6.03 -5.64 5.93
N VAL A 324 5.75 -4.70 5.04
CA VAL A 324 4.80 -3.60 5.28
C VAL A 324 3.40 -4.12 5.61
N GLN A 325 3.00 -5.24 5.00
CA GLN A 325 1.68 -5.81 5.19
C GLN A 325 1.49 -6.38 6.60
N LEU A 326 2.46 -7.15 7.09
CA LEU A 326 2.47 -7.63 8.47
C LEU A 326 2.56 -6.47 9.47
N GLY A 327 3.35 -5.45 9.16
CA GLY A 327 3.44 -4.24 9.98
C GLY A 327 2.09 -3.57 10.17
N MET A 328 1.33 -3.39 9.12
CA MET A 328 -0.03 -2.82 9.18
C MET A 328 -0.98 -3.69 10.02
N MET A 329 -0.90 -5.02 9.92
CA MET A 329 -1.73 -5.92 10.74
C MET A 329 -1.40 -5.78 12.23
N VAL A 330 -0.11 -5.66 12.58
CA VAL A 330 0.31 -5.42 13.96
C VAL A 330 -0.25 -4.10 14.49
N GLU A 331 -0.20 -3.03 13.70
CA GLU A 331 -0.79 -1.74 14.07
C GLU A 331 -2.30 -1.84 14.33
N ILE A 332 -3.06 -2.50 13.43
CA ILE A 332 -4.50 -2.72 13.59
C ILE A 332 -4.79 -3.51 14.88
N VAL A 333 -4.06 -4.59 15.10
CA VAL A 333 -4.26 -5.45 16.28
C VAL A 333 -3.95 -4.70 17.56
N ARG A 334 -2.90 -3.90 17.61
CA ARG A 334 -2.55 -3.08 18.77
C ARG A 334 -3.59 -2.01 19.09
N GLU A 335 -4.25 -1.48 18.06
CA GLU A 335 -5.22 -0.42 18.20
C GLU A 335 -6.61 -0.93 18.60
N TYR A 336 -7.09 -1.97 17.92
CA TYR A 336 -8.47 -2.44 18.09
C TYR A 336 -8.61 -3.69 18.95
N GLU A 337 -7.52 -4.40 19.21
CA GLU A 337 -7.49 -5.57 20.10
C GLU A 337 -8.64 -6.57 19.79
N ASN A 338 -9.36 -6.99 20.82
CA ASN A 338 -10.47 -7.95 20.71
C ASN A 338 -11.75 -7.40 20.05
N LYS A 339 -11.77 -6.14 19.64
CA LYS A 339 -12.90 -5.55 18.90
C LYS A 339 -12.88 -5.92 17.41
N ILE A 340 -11.73 -6.34 16.89
CA ILE A 340 -11.51 -6.66 15.47
C ILE A 340 -12.59 -7.59 14.90
N PRO A 341 -12.96 -8.74 15.54
CA PRO A 341 -13.99 -9.62 14.99
C PRO A 341 -15.33 -8.95 14.78
N ASN A 342 -15.79 -8.13 15.76
CA ASN A 342 -17.07 -7.42 15.68
C ASN A 342 -17.04 -6.34 14.61
N ILE A 343 -15.91 -5.63 14.47
CA ILE A 343 -15.72 -4.60 13.45
C ILE A 343 -15.80 -5.23 12.04
N ILE A 344 -15.04 -6.30 11.81
CA ILE A 344 -15.04 -6.99 10.52
C ILE A 344 -16.42 -7.56 10.19
N LYS A 345 -17.10 -8.13 11.18
CA LYS A 345 -18.48 -8.63 11.03
C LYS A 345 -19.43 -7.51 10.59
N ALA A 346 -19.41 -6.37 11.28
CA ALA A 346 -20.26 -5.22 10.96
C ALA A 346 -20.00 -4.65 9.55
N ILE A 347 -18.74 -4.66 9.09
CA ILE A 347 -18.39 -4.28 7.72
C ILE A 347 -18.95 -5.29 6.71
N LYS A 348 -18.75 -6.60 6.96
CA LYS A 348 -19.20 -7.66 6.07
C LYS A 348 -20.74 -7.73 5.95
N GLU A 349 -21.47 -7.45 7.02
CA GLU A 349 -22.93 -7.41 7.02
C GLU A 349 -23.53 -6.31 6.12
N LYS A 350 -22.79 -5.24 5.88
CA LYS A 350 -23.21 -4.15 5.01
C LYS A 350 -22.60 -4.22 3.61
N HIS A 351 -21.63 -5.12 3.39
CA HIS A 351 -20.98 -5.29 2.11
C HIS A 351 -21.90 -6.03 1.15
N ILE A 352 -22.04 -5.47 -0.07
CA ILE A 352 -22.82 -6.10 -1.15
C ILE A 352 -21.89 -6.74 -2.18
N ASP A 353 -22.39 -7.71 -2.91
CA ASP A 353 -21.63 -8.44 -3.92
C ASP A 353 -21.33 -7.60 -5.16
N ASN A 354 -20.39 -8.07 -5.98
CA ASN A 354 -19.93 -7.36 -7.17
C ASN A 354 -21.06 -7.11 -8.20
N ASP A 355 -21.99 -8.02 -8.31
CA ASP A 355 -23.12 -7.92 -9.25
C ASP A 355 -24.11 -6.80 -8.83
N ASP A 356 -24.13 -6.47 -7.55
CA ASP A 356 -24.95 -5.40 -6.95
C ASP A 356 -24.19 -4.08 -6.74
N LYS A 357 -22.95 -3.96 -7.22
CA LYS A 357 -22.09 -2.78 -7.00
C LYS A 357 -22.77 -1.45 -7.32
N GLU A 358 -23.65 -1.41 -8.32
CA GLU A 358 -24.39 -0.19 -8.70
C GLU A 358 -25.35 0.28 -7.61
N ASN A 359 -25.74 -0.61 -6.68
CA ASN A 359 -26.61 -0.33 -5.54
C ASN A 359 -25.83 0.13 -4.29
N ALA A 360 -24.49 0.23 -4.37
CA ALA A 360 -23.67 0.71 -3.28
C ALA A 360 -23.89 2.20 -3.03
N GLU A 361 -24.24 2.56 -1.80
CA GLU A 361 -24.32 3.97 -1.39
C GLU A 361 -22.93 4.59 -1.25
N MET A 362 -21.93 3.76 -0.95
CA MET A 362 -20.52 4.14 -0.85
C MET A 362 -19.60 3.01 -1.29
N VAL A 363 -18.67 3.34 -2.16
CA VAL A 363 -17.57 2.44 -2.58
C VAL A 363 -16.33 2.76 -1.76
N PHE A 364 -15.65 1.74 -1.27
CA PHE A 364 -14.37 1.87 -0.55
C PHE A 364 -13.26 1.27 -1.41
N SER A 365 -12.18 2.03 -1.61
CA SER A 365 -11.05 1.56 -2.39
C SER A 365 -9.73 2.17 -1.91
N THR A 366 -8.65 1.40 -2.00
CA THR A 366 -7.33 2.01 -1.98
C THR A 366 -7.02 2.62 -3.35
N VAL A 367 -6.11 3.60 -3.38
CA VAL A 367 -5.70 4.26 -4.62
C VAL A 367 -5.19 3.27 -5.68
N HIS A 368 -4.45 2.23 -5.28
CA HIS A 368 -3.95 1.19 -6.17
C HIS A 368 -5.07 0.39 -6.85
N ARG A 369 -6.14 0.08 -6.11
CA ARG A 369 -7.28 -0.69 -6.64
C ARG A 369 -8.21 0.13 -7.51
N CYS A 370 -8.37 1.41 -7.22
CA CYS A 370 -9.21 2.28 -8.03
C CYS A 370 -8.50 2.87 -9.26
N LYS A 371 -7.22 2.54 -9.49
CA LYS A 371 -6.57 2.94 -10.74
C LYS A 371 -7.33 2.39 -11.94
N GLY A 372 -7.57 3.23 -12.94
CA GLY A 372 -8.43 2.90 -14.09
C GLY A 372 -9.94 3.05 -13.85
N MET A 373 -10.39 3.22 -12.60
CA MET A 373 -11.79 3.46 -12.27
C MET A 373 -12.13 4.95 -12.18
N GLU A 374 -13.43 5.26 -12.21
CA GLU A 374 -13.93 6.64 -12.14
C GLU A 374 -15.21 6.69 -11.31
N TYR A 375 -15.31 7.73 -10.47
CA TYR A 375 -16.45 7.97 -9.60
C TYR A 375 -16.94 9.41 -9.76
N ASP A 376 -18.24 9.63 -9.57
CA ASP A 376 -18.79 10.98 -9.69
C ASP A 376 -18.33 11.88 -8.53
N THR A 377 -18.33 11.34 -7.32
CA THR A 377 -17.83 12.04 -6.13
C THR A 377 -16.87 11.16 -5.37
N ILE A 378 -15.75 11.72 -4.94
CA ILE A 378 -14.79 11.01 -4.10
C ILE A 378 -14.57 11.73 -2.77
N GLN A 379 -14.24 10.96 -1.75
CA GLN A 379 -13.68 11.45 -0.49
C GLN A 379 -12.29 10.86 -0.30
N ILE A 380 -11.29 11.72 -0.13
CA ILE A 380 -9.92 11.32 0.17
C ILE A 380 -9.76 11.13 1.68
N VAL A 381 -9.12 10.04 2.09
CA VAL A 381 -8.75 9.78 3.47
C VAL A 381 -7.48 10.55 3.82
N ASN A 382 -7.31 10.98 5.06
CA ASN A 382 -6.13 11.73 5.52
C ASN A 382 -4.96 10.78 5.88
N ASP A 383 -4.57 9.92 4.93
CA ASP A 383 -3.46 8.96 5.08
C ASP A 383 -2.44 9.06 3.94
N PHE A 384 -2.57 10.07 3.08
CA PHE A 384 -1.59 10.42 2.06
C PHE A 384 -0.48 11.32 2.61
N ILE A 385 0.60 11.45 1.85
CA ILE A 385 1.71 12.33 2.21
C ILE A 385 1.26 13.80 2.22
N THR A 386 1.52 14.50 3.33
CA THR A 386 1.32 15.96 3.41
C THR A 386 2.56 16.70 2.93
N LYS A 387 2.41 17.99 2.63
CA LYS A 387 3.54 18.84 2.22
C LYS A 387 4.62 18.89 3.31
N GLU A 388 4.22 19.08 4.56
CA GLU A 388 5.13 19.17 5.71
C GLU A 388 5.91 17.85 5.90
N LYS A 389 5.22 16.71 5.78
CA LYS A 389 5.86 15.40 5.86
C LYS A 389 6.82 15.16 4.70
N LEU A 390 6.45 15.59 3.50
CA LEU A 390 7.31 15.49 2.32
C LEU A 390 8.58 16.34 2.48
N GLU A 391 8.45 17.59 2.92
CA GLU A 391 9.58 18.50 3.19
C GLU A 391 10.53 17.92 4.25
N LYS A 392 9.98 17.37 5.35
CA LYS A 392 10.77 16.72 6.39
C LYS A 392 11.55 15.53 5.83
N LEU A 393 10.87 14.62 5.15
CA LEU A 393 11.51 13.43 4.57
C LEU A 393 12.55 13.79 3.50
N ALA A 394 12.29 14.78 2.65
CA ALA A 394 13.24 15.21 1.63
C ALA A 394 14.55 15.78 2.23
N ASN A 395 14.49 16.34 3.45
CA ASN A 395 15.67 16.84 4.16
C ASN A 395 16.42 15.76 4.95
N GLU A 396 15.72 14.72 5.43
CA GLU A 396 16.28 13.67 6.31
C GLU A 396 16.87 12.50 5.52
N ILE A 397 16.37 12.23 4.32
CA ILE A 397 16.74 11.06 3.54
C ILE A 397 18.01 11.34 2.71
N GLN A 398 18.93 10.38 2.62
CA GLN A 398 19.96 10.39 1.59
C GLN A 398 19.30 10.54 0.22
N LYS A 399 19.74 11.54 -0.55
CA LYS A 399 19.21 11.83 -1.90
C LYS A 399 19.74 10.79 -2.91
N ASP A 400 19.38 9.52 -2.71
CA ASP A 400 19.58 8.49 -3.71
C ASP A 400 18.33 8.30 -4.59
N GLU A 401 18.50 7.70 -5.75
CA GLU A 401 17.41 7.50 -6.72
C GLU A 401 16.25 6.67 -6.14
N LEU A 402 16.55 5.69 -5.25
CA LEU A 402 15.54 4.84 -4.63
C LEU A 402 14.62 5.63 -3.70
N ASN A 403 15.19 6.49 -2.87
CA ASN A 403 14.44 7.29 -1.91
C ASN A 403 13.65 8.39 -2.60
N ILE A 404 14.25 9.09 -3.58
CA ILE A 404 13.56 10.07 -4.41
C ILE A 404 12.42 9.41 -5.18
N GLY A 405 12.63 8.21 -5.74
CA GLY A 405 11.59 7.44 -6.42
C GLY A 405 10.40 7.11 -5.53
N LYS A 406 10.63 6.73 -4.25
CA LYS A 406 9.57 6.47 -3.27
C LYS A 406 8.76 7.73 -2.94
N LEU A 407 9.42 8.88 -2.73
CA LEU A 407 8.72 10.14 -2.48
C LEU A 407 7.93 10.61 -3.70
N ASN A 408 8.46 10.44 -4.90
CA ASN A 408 7.75 10.71 -6.15
C ASN A 408 6.49 9.84 -6.28
N GLU A 409 6.58 8.56 -5.93
CA GLU A 409 5.42 7.65 -5.93
C GLU A 409 4.34 8.10 -4.95
N GLU A 410 4.69 8.58 -3.74
CA GLU A 410 3.72 9.10 -2.77
C GLU A 410 2.95 10.31 -3.31
N ILE A 411 3.61 11.21 -4.04
CA ILE A 411 2.94 12.34 -4.70
C ILE A 411 2.03 11.83 -5.83
N ASN A 412 2.50 10.87 -6.63
CA ASN A 412 1.72 10.26 -7.69
C ASN A 412 0.46 9.56 -7.16
N LEU A 413 0.54 8.91 -5.98
CA LEU A 413 -0.62 8.28 -5.35
C LEU A 413 -1.73 9.29 -5.05
N LEU A 414 -1.40 10.46 -4.53
CA LEU A 414 -2.38 11.53 -4.29
C LEU A 414 -2.94 12.09 -5.61
N TYR A 415 -2.09 12.30 -6.61
CA TYR A 415 -2.51 12.71 -7.95
C TYR A 415 -3.48 11.70 -8.59
N VAL A 416 -3.15 10.41 -8.54
CA VAL A 416 -4.04 9.34 -9.06
C VAL A 416 -5.37 9.35 -8.32
N ALA A 417 -5.37 9.45 -6.99
CA ALA A 417 -6.60 9.49 -6.20
C ALA A 417 -7.51 10.66 -6.61
N ILE A 418 -6.98 11.87 -6.72
CA ILE A 418 -7.72 13.07 -7.12
C ILE A 418 -8.33 12.91 -8.52
N THR A 419 -7.56 12.38 -9.46
CA THR A 419 -7.99 12.22 -10.85
C THR A 419 -9.01 11.09 -11.08
N ARG A 420 -9.45 10.40 -10.02
CA ARG A 420 -10.56 9.42 -10.10
C ARG A 420 -11.94 10.07 -10.06
N THR A 421 -12.05 11.34 -9.67
CA THR A 421 -13.34 12.03 -9.64
C THR A 421 -13.76 12.58 -10.99
N LYS A 422 -15.08 12.65 -11.21
CA LYS A 422 -15.69 13.33 -12.37
C LYS A 422 -16.27 14.69 -12.01
N SER A 423 -16.93 14.80 -10.85
CA SER A 423 -17.74 15.98 -10.50
C SER A 423 -17.25 16.71 -9.27
N SER A 424 -17.03 16.02 -8.15
CA SER A 424 -16.68 16.69 -6.89
C SER A 424 -15.75 15.84 -6.03
N ILE A 425 -14.99 16.52 -5.19
CA ILE A 425 -14.02 15.90 -4.29
C ILE A 425 -14.15 16.49 -2.88
N TYR A 426 -14.12 15.61 -1.88
CA TYR A 426 -13.95 15.93 -0.47
C TYR A 426 -12.52 15.60 -0.09
N ILE A 427 -11.71 16.61 0.26
CA ILE A 427 -10.28 16.46 0.52
C ILE A 427 -9.90 17.07 1.88
N PRO A 428 -9.09 16.39 2.71
CA PRO A 428 -8.55 16.96 3.94
C PRO A 428 -7.75 18.25 3.69
N GLU A 429 -7.91 19.25 4.58
CA GLU A 429 -7.20 20.52 4.50
C GLU A 429 -5.68 20.34 4.45
N THR A 430 -5.15 19.34 5.17
CA THR A 430 -3.72 19.01 5.22
C THR A 430 -3.13 18.51 3.88
N LEU A 431 -3.99 18.09 2.95
CA LEU A 431 -3.60 17.60 1.63
C LEU A 431 -3.83 18.64 0.52
N MET A 432 -4.32 19.82 0.89
CA MET A 432 -4.57 20.90 -0.08
C MET A 432 -3.26 21.54 -0.51
N PRO A 433 -3.01 21.66 -1.83
CA PRO A 433 -1.91 22.49 -2.32
C PRO A 433 -2.13 23.95 -1.95
N PRO A 434 -1.07 24.73 -1.69
CA PRO A 434 -1.19 26.17 -1.49
C PRO A 434 -1.75 26.86 -2.75
N GLU A 435 -2.44 27.98 -2.56
CA GLU A 435 -2.88 28.90 -3.62
C GLU A 435 -3.92 28.35 -4.62
N LEU A 436 -4.79 27.46 -4.19
CA LEU A 436 -5.93 27.05 -5.03
C LEU A 436 -7.12 28.01 -4.85
N PRO A 437 -7.74 28.46 -5.96
CA PRO A 437 -8.97 29.25 -5.88
C PRO A 437 -10.11 28.42 -5.29
N SER A 438 -11.06 29.08 -4.64
CA SER A 438 -12.26 28.41 -4.14
C SER A 438 -13.07 27.81 -5.30
N SER A 439 -13.60 26.61 -5.10
CA SER A 439 -14.38 25.89 -6.11
C SER A 439 -15.61 25.26 -5.48
N LYS A 440 -16.71 25.24 -6.23
CA LYS A 440 -17.93 24.51 -5.83
C LYS A 440 -17.78 22.98 -5.90
N GLN A 441 -16.71 22.50 -6.54
CA GLN A 441 -16.45 21.06 -6.73
C GLN A 441 -15.44 20.51 -5.74
N ILE A 442 -14.71 21.38 -5.04
CA ILE A 442 -13.68 21.00 -4.07
C ILE A 442 -14.18 21.35 -2.66
N HIS A 443 -14.50 20.33 -1.88
CA HIS A 443 -14.99 20.45 -0.52
C HIS A 443 -13.87 20.12 0.47
N ILE A 444 -13.45 21.12 1.24
CA ILE A 444 -12.36 20.95 2.21
C ILE A 444 -12.92 20.32 3.49
N ILE A 445 -12.35 19.19 3.90
CA ILE A 445 -12.63 18.57 5.19
C ILE A 445 -11.66 19.20 6.20
N ARG A 446 -12.19 20.07 7.05
CA ARG A 446 -11.40 20.63 8.15
C ARG A 446 -11.28 19.58 9.25
N VAL A 447 -10.05 19.23 9.61
CA VAL A 447 -9.78 18.53 10.85
C VAL A 447 -10.00 19.56 11.96
N ALA A 448 -10.91 19.29 12.89
CA ALA A 448 -11.16 20.19 14.00
C ALA A 448 -9.83 20.45 14.72
N LYS A 449 -9.32 21.68 14.63
CA LYS A 449 -8.22 22.13 15.49
C LYS A 449 -8.78 22.08 16.90
N GLU A 450 -8.23 21.21 17.75
CA GLU A 450 -8.50 21.31 19.18
C GLU A 450 -8.13 22.71 19.64
N LYS A 451 -9.11 23.43 20.19
CA LYS A 451 -8.88 24.72 20.80
C LYS A 451 -7.86 24.54 21.92
N GLU A 452 -6.73 25.23 21.82
CA GLU A 452 -5.89 25.51 22.97
C GLU A 452 -6.72 26.30 23.99
N ASN A 453 -7.31 25.61 24.93
CA ASN A 453 -7.85 26.24 26.12
C ASN A 453 -6.71 26.43 27.11
N LYS A 454 -6.19 27.64 27.14
CA LYS A 454 -5.53 28.17 28.33
C LYS A 454 -6.58 28.41 29.41
N GLU A 455 -6.22 27.96 30.61
CA GLU A 455 -6.75 28.33 31.92
C GLU A 455 -8.23 27.96 32.24
N ALA A 456 -8.44 27.11 33.16
CA ALA A 456 -8.82 27.48 34.53
C ALA A 456 -9.42 26.33 35.34
N THR A 457 -8.95 26.29 36.55
CA THR A 457 -9.62 26.05 37.83
C THR A 457 -10.34 24.73 38.09
N THR A 458 -9.73 24.04 39.01
CA THR A 458 -10.24 23.10 40.01
C THR A 458 -11.73 23.15 40.27
N GLN A 459 -12.44 22.05 39.97
CA GLN A 459 -13.50 21.52 40.83
C GLN A 459 -13.77 20.06 40.42
N LYS A 460 -13.66 19.16 41.41
CA LYS A 460 -14.05 17.75 41.33
C LYS A 460 -15.58 17.62 41.33
N PRO A 461 -16.17 16.78 40.46
CA PRO A 461 -17.47 16.19 40.76
C PRO A 461 -17.31 14.72 41.15
N THR A 462 -17.90 14.40 42.27
CA THR A 462 -18.12 13.09 42.84
C THR A 462 -19.04 12.24 41.95
N LEU A 463 -18.57 11.05 41.58
CA LEU A 463 -19.37 10.05 40.88
C LEU A 463 -20.27 9.30 41.83
N LYS A 464 -21.56 9.35 41.59
CA LYS A 464 -22.55 8.37 42.14
C LYS A 464 -22.59 7.18 41.17
N VAL A 465 -22.36 6.02 41.73
CA VAL A 465 -22.50 4.69 41.09
C VAL A 465 -23.99 4.36 41.06
N ASN A 466 -24.54 4.10 39.89
CA ASN A 466 -25.75 3.28 39.76
C ASN A 466 -25.43 2.13 38.81
N THR A 467 -25.47 0.95 39.41
CA THR A 467 -25.48 -0.34 38.75
C THR A 467 -26.89 -0.61 38.23
N GLU A 468 -27.03 -0.72 36.91
CA GLU A 468 -28.06 -1.57 36.31
C GLU A 468 -27.54 -2.14 35.00
N THR A 469 -27.56 -3.46 34.95
CA THR A 469 -27.20 -4.33 33.83
C THR A 469 -28.30 -4.28 32.80
N ASP A 470 -27.97 -3.94 31.54
CA ASP A 470 -28.61 -4.59 30.41
C ASP A 470 -27.71 -4.58 29.17
N GLY A 471 -27.55 -5.77 28.60
CA GLY A 471 -26.59 -6.03 27.57
C GLY A 471 -26.98 -5.45 26.21
N LYS A 472 -26.17 -4.53 25.73
CA LYS A 472 -25.93 -4.26 24.32
C LYS A 472 -24.55 -3.61 24.19
N GLU A 473 -23.55 -4.41 23.79
CA GLU A 473 -22.22 -3.91 23.46
C GLU A 473 -22.31 -2.93 22.27
N LYS A 474 -21.96 -1.69 22.53
CA LYS A 474 -21.86 -0.62 21.51
C LYS A 474 -20.47 -0.69 20.87
N ALA A 475 -20.43 -0.79 19.54
CA ALA A 475 -19.22 -0.53 18.76
C ALA A 475 -18.81 0.95 18.94
N TYR A 476 -17.53 1.20 19.26
CA TYR A 476 -17.01 2.54 19.56
C TYR A 476 -16.58 3.27 18.27
N SER A 477 -16.80 4.59 18.24
CA SER A 477 -16.38 5.46 17.14
C SER A 477 -14.91 5.91 17.29
N VAL A 478 -14.28 6.30 16.19
CA VAL A 478 -12.92 6.87 16.19
C VAL A 478 -12.87 8.16 17.01
N ASP A 479 -13.97 8.92 17.05
CA ASP A 479 -14.09 10.14 17.85
C ASP A 479 -14.25 9.83 19.35
N GLU A 480 -14.88 8.70 19.73
CA GLU A 480 -14.86 8.23 21.11
C GLU A 480 -13.49 7.73 21.56
N LEU A 481 -12.70 7.16 20.66
CA LEU A 481 -11.29 6.81 20.92
C LEU A 481 -10.43 8.07 21.04
N ARG A 482 -10.68 9.08 20.23
CA ARG A 482 -10.02 10.39 20.35
C ARG A 482 -10.48 11.17 21.58
N THR A 483 -11.71 11.00 22.06
CA THR A 483 -12.17 11.53 23.35
C THR A 483 -11.48 10.86 24.53
N LYS A 484 -11.10 9.58 24.42
CA LYS A 484 -10.33 8.85 25.45
C LYS A 484 -8.82 8.98 25.30
N HIS A 485 -8.33 9.13 24.04
CA HIS A 485 -6.93 9.24 23.68
C HIS A 485 -6.77 10.38 22.68
N LYS A 486 -6.64 11.59 23.18
CA LYS A 486 -6.70 12.85 22.46
C LYS A 486 -5.73 12.94 21.28
N ASP A 487 -4.58 12.29 21.37
CA ASP A 487 -3.50 12.28 20.39
C ASP A 487 -3.27 10.90 19.73
N ALA A 488 -4.27 10.01 19.80
CA ALA A 488 -4.26 8.78 19.03
C ALA A 488 -4.13 9.11 17.54
N TYR A 489 -3.12 8.50 16.86
CA TYR A 489 -2.78 8.68 15.44
C TYR A 489 -2.07 9.99 15.04
N LYS A 490 -1.73 10.88 15.97
CA LYS A 490 -0.84 11.99 15.62
C LYS A 490 0.59 11.46 15.42
N PRO A 491 1.37 11.99 14.47
CA PRO A 491 2.79 11.68 14.34
C PRO A 491 3.51 11.99 15.68
N TRP A 492 4.57 11.24 15.95
CA TRP A 492 5.49 11.58 17.01
C TRP A 492 6.42 12.68 16.50
N ALA A 493 6.39 13.83 17.13
CA ALA A 493 7.35 14.91 16.91
C ALA A 493 8.57 14.69 17.82
N GLU A 494 9.70 15.27 17.47
CA GLU A 494 10.95 15.13 18.23
C GLU A 494 10.82 15.63 19.66
N GLU A 495 10.03 16.69 19.87
CA GLU A 495 9.75 17.23 21.19
C GLU A 495 9.00 16.22 22.07
N LEU A 496 8.02 15.50 21.48
CA LEU A 496 7.27 14.45 22.18
C LEU A 496 8.13 13.22 22.46
N ASP A 497 9.11 12.92 21.62
CA ASP A 497 10.07 11.84 21.84
C ASP A 497 11.02 12.18 22.99
N ASN A 498 11.51 13.40 23.03
CA ASN A 498 12.37 13.89 24.12
C ASN A 498 11.62 13.90 25.45
N GLU A 499 10.37 14.38 25.45
CA GLU A 499 9.52 14.39 26.63
C GLU A 499 9.19 12.96 27.10
N LEU A 500 8.87 12.04 26.18
CA LEU A 500 8.67 10.63 26.49
C LEU A 500 9.93 9.99 27.09
N THR A 501 11.09 10.32 26.55
CA THR A 501 12.38 9.82 27.03
C THR A 501 12.63 10.28 28.46
N ILE A 502 12.45 11.56 28.75
CA ILE A 502 12.63 12.13 30.10
C ILE A 502 11.70 11.44 31.09
N MET A 503 10.39 11.39 30.79
CA MET A 503 9.40 10.78 31.69
C MET A 503 9.64 9.28 31.90
N TYR A 504 10.10 8.57 30.87
CA TYR A 504 10.47 7.16 30.99
C TYR A 504 11.66 6.95 31.90
N CYS A 505 12.70 7.78 31.77
CA CYS A 505 13.89 7.77 32.65
C CYS A 505 13.56 8.12 34.11
N GLU A 506 12.53 8.95 34.34
CA GLU A 506 11.98 9.25 35.65
C GLU A 506 11.14 8.11 36.26
N GLY A 507 10.96 6.99 35.52
CA GLY A 507 10.26 5.82 36.01
C GLY A 507 8.71 5.91 35.89
N VAL A 508 8.18 6.85 35.09
CA VAL A 508 6.75 6.98 34.88
C VAL A 508 6.22 5.74 34.16
N ASN A 509 5.21 5.09 34.74
CA ASN A 509 4.67 3.85 34.15
C ASN A 509 3.90 4.10 32.85
N VAL A 510 3.81 3.08 32.00
CA VAL A 510 3.17 3.15 30.66
C VAL A 510 1.71 3.63 30.70
N LYS A 511 0.99 3.41 31.81
CA LYS A 511 -0.40 3.85 31.95
C LYS A 511 -0.49 5.37 32.09
N ASP A 512 0.42 5.95 32.86
CA ASP A 512 0.46 7.39 33.09
C ASP A 512 1.06 8.12 31.90
N LEU A 513 2.07 7.54 31.24
CA LEU A 513 2.58 8.01 29.95
C LEU A 513 1.46 8.02 28.87
N ALA A 514 0.67 6.96 28.78
CA ALA A 514 -0.46 6.92 27.85
C ALA A 514 -1.49 8.00 28.10
N LYS A 515 -1.74 8.31 29.38
CA LYS A 515 -2.63 9.39 29.79
C LYS A 515 -2.05 10.77 29.47
N HIS A 516 -0.77 10.97 29.75
CA HIS A 516 -0.05 12.24 29.53
C HIS A 516 -0.01 12.61 28.05
N PHE A 517 0.40 11.66 27.20
CA PHE A 517 0.49 11.87 25.75
C PHE A 517 -0.86 11.73 25.01
N GLY A 518 -1.96 11.49 25.71
CA GLY A 518 -3.27 11.29 25.08
C GLY A 518 -3.31 10.12 24.10
N ARG A 519 -2.40 9.14 24.27
CA ARG A 519 -2.21 8.01 23.35
C ARG A 519 -2.55 6.67 24.02
N THR A 520 -2.70 5.64 23.20
CA THR A 520 -2.91 4.29 23.73
C THR A 520 -1.65 3.76 24.39
N LYS A 521 -1.78 2.85 25.37
CA LYS A 521 -0.63 2.16 25.99
C LYS A 521 0.22 1.41 24.97
N GLY A 522 -0.43 0.90 23.89
CA GLY A 522 0.24 0.25 22.79
C GLY A 522 1.14 1.22 22.02
N ALA A 523 0.62 2.40 21.68
CA ALA A 523 1.38 3.44 21.00
C ALA A 523 2.60 3.91 21.83
N ILE A 524 2.44 4.06 23.16
CA ILE A 524 3.55 4.41 24.04
C ILE A 524 4.61 3.30 24.09
N ARG A 525 4.21 2.04 24.26
CA ARG A 525 5.17 0.91 24.28
C ARG A 525 5.93 0.78 22.96
N SER A 526 5.22 0.94 21.85
CA SER A 526 5.84 0.92 20.52
C SER A 526 6.86 2.06 20.38
N ARG A 527 6.54 3.26 20.89
CA ARG A 527 7.46 4.40 20.80
C ARG A 527 8.66 4.25 21.72
N ILE A 528 8.46 3.77 22.95
CA ILE A 528 9.54 3.44 23.89
C ILE A 528 10.52 2.46 23.24
N LYS A 529 10.00 1.43 22.55
CA LYS A 529 10.84 0.46 21.84
C LYS A 529 11.56 1.11 20.65
N LYS A 530 10.88 1.95 19.87
CA LYS A 530 11.48 2.63 18.71
C LYS A 530 12.60 3.58 19.09
N LEU A 531 12.52 4.17 20.28
CA LEU A 531 13.54 5.03 20.87
C LEU A 531 14.57 4.26 21.69
N GLU A 532 14.47 2.91 21.73
CA GLU A 532 15.38 2.01 22.47
C GLU A 532 15.55 2.37 23.96
N LEU A 533 14.50 3.02 24.54
CA LEU A 533 14.61 3.55 25.91
C LEU A 533 14.80 2.44 26.95
N LYS A 534 14.28 1.25 26.70
CA LYS A 534 14.47 0.11 27.60
C LYS A 534 15.90 -0.44 27.58
N GLU A 535 16.58 -0.34 26.44
CA GLU A 535 17.98 -0.79 26.29
C GLU A 535 18.96 0.27 26.77
N LEU A 536 18.59 1.55 26.64
CA LEU A 536 19.41 2.68 27.05
C LEU A 536 19.27 3.01 28.53
N TYR A 537 18.10 2.81 29.13
CA TYR A 537 17.75 3.33 30.45
C TYR A 537 16.95 2.34 31.33
N GLY A 538 16.72 1.08 30.86
CA GLY A 538 15.94 0.05 31.54
C GLY A 538 16.71 -0.84 32.53
#